data_d731dae3eb0904e217ae9d9770114ca8
#
_entry.id   d731dae3eb0904e217ae9d9770114ca8
#
_cell.length_a   1.000
_cell.length_b   1.000
_cell.length_c   1.000
_cell.angle_alpha   90.00
_cell.angle_beta   90.00
_cell.angle_gamma   90.00
#
_symmetry.space_group_name_H-M   'P 1'
#
loop_
_entity.id
_entity.type
_entity.pdbx_description
1 polymer ?
#
loop_
_entity_poly.entity_id
_entity_poly.type
_entity_poly.pdbx_seq_one_letter_code
_entity_poly.pdbx_strand_id
1 'polypeptide(L)'
;MPMRIWGSLKRRSSLKTDGTCRPYPSERGAKIFTNLHSPPFICPQNRLTLRPFAVSGSLKTIKRDNKTMPRQTWKKIALYTFGALSGAALSISVQSFAAGQKDENLPIQSLKTMAEVYGQIKANYVSTSEDSKLLENAIKGMVSGLDPHSEYMDKKGYADMKESTSGAFGGLGMEIGAEDGFVKVIAPIEDTPAERAGVKSGDFILKINDESTRGMSVNDAVKKMRGKPNTKITLTLSRKDADKPIVVNLTRAIIKVKSVRAHLLENGYGYIRVVQFQERVVPDTAKAVADLTRENKGPLKGIILDLRDDPGGLLNGAVGVSAVFLKPDETVVSTKGRNNKRESVLKARPEDYLLSAGTDPLVQLPAEVKNVPVAVIINSGSASASEIVAGALQDHKRAVIVGTRSFGKGSVQSVIPVSDGGALKITTALYYTPNDRSIQATGIIPDVEVQDKNRVFESHEADLSGHIGNPNGSEDVKSSAKPAAASEPEEPKPAAASEAKPKLEELSSRRKPDPSKDDQLRKALDLVKNPAEWQKSLGTAAVKEAEEAKNKGKDKEKAKDGESGKK
;
A
#
# COMPACT_ATOMS: atom_id res chain seq x y z
N MET A 1 -51.54 -41.64 -7.86
CA MET A 1 -51.57 -43.13 -7.94
C MET A 1 -50.41 -43.59 -8.77
N PRO A 2 -49.75 -44.73 -8.50
CA PRO A 2 -49.07 -45.05 -7.24
C PRO A 2 -47.54 -45.34 -7.46
N MET A 3 -46.69 -45.21 -6.43
CA MET A 3 -46.11 -46.31 -5.64
C MET A 3 -45.16 -47.24 -6.41
N ARG A 4 -44.01 -47.65 -5.96
CA ARG A 4 -43.43 -48.18 -4.70
C ARG A 4 -41.90 -48.34 -4.91
N ILE A 5 -41.01 -48.03 -3.96
CA ILE A 5 -40.59 -48.71 -2.71
C ILE A 5 -39.43 -49.72 -2.91
N TRP A 6 -38.48 -49.67 -1.95
CA TRP A 6 -37.51 -50.64 -1.45
C TRP A 6 -36.06 -50.45 -1.95
N GLY A 7 -35.01 -50.49 -1.14
CA GLY A 7 -34.92 -50.90 0.24
C GLY A 7 -33.47 -50.80 0.74
N SER A 8 -33.37 -50.51 1.95
CA SER A 8 -32.33 -50.59 2.95
C SER A 8 -31.41 -51.81 2.87
N LEU A 9 -30.13 -51.62 3.24
CA LEU A 9 -29.44 -52.55 4.11
C LEU A 9 -28.24 -51.88 4.84
N LYS A 10 -28.39 -51.87 6.17
CA LYS A 10 -27.33 -51.66 7.18
C LYS A 10 -26.32 -52.82 7.14
N ARG A 11 -25.05 -52.56 7.42
CA ARG A 11 -24.33 -53.29 8.49
C ARG A 11 -23.11 -52.54 8.99
N ARG A 12 -23.05 -52.50 10.29
CA ARG A 12 -21.93 -52.16 11.17
C ARG A 12 -20.84 -53.22 11.07
N SER A 13 -19.58 -52.80 11.29
CA SER A 13 -18.72 -53.47 12.29
C SER A 13 -17.51 -52.58 12.58
N SER A 14 -17.38 -52.33 13.85
CA SER A 14 -16.23 -51.85 14.63
C SER A 14 -15.08 -52.85 14.55
N LEU A 15 -13.83 -52.35 14.57
CA LEU A 15 -12.80 -52.94 15.43
C LEU A 15 -11.63 -51.98 15.64
N LYS A 16 -11.21 -51.96 16.87
CA LYS A 16 -10.08 -51.24 17.49
C LYS A 16 -8.74 -51.92 17.15
N THR A 17 -7.71 -51.18 17.44
CA THR A 17 -6.44 -51.45 18.13
C THR A 17 -5.17 -51.32 17.33
N ASP A 18 -4.37 -50.44 17.91
CA ASP A 18 -2.98 -50.54 18.34
C ASP A 18 -1.84 -50.73 17.33
N GLY A 19 -0.99 -49.73 17.36
CA GLY A 19 0.33 -49.87 17.96
C GLY A 19 1.48 -50.24 17.03
N THR A 20 2.50 -49.49 17.19
CA THR A 20 3.92 -49.80 17.05
C THR A 20 4.66 -49.37 15.79
N CYS A 21 5.62 -48.53 16.07
CA CYS A 21 6.82 -48.22 15.30
C CYS A 21 7.59 -49.41 14.80
N ARG A 22 8.21 -49.30 13.61
CA ARG A 22 9.66 -49.52 13.37
C ARG A 22 10.05 -49.47 11.91
N PRO A 23 11.37 -49.40 11.59
CA PRO A 23 11.94 -48.46 10.65
C PRO A 23 12.58 -49.08 9.40
N TYR A 24 13.01 -48.23 8.48
CA TYR A 24 14.06 -48.32 7.42
C TYR A 24 14.55 -49.69 6.92
N PRO A 25 14.90 -49.81 5.63
CA PRO A 25 16.25 -49.55 5.15
C PRO A 25 16.33 -48.86 3.78
N SER A 26 17.23 -47.98 3.61
CA SER A 26 18.50 -47.84 2.89
C SER A 26 18.74 -48.76 1.71
N GLU A 27 19.22 -48.14 0.69
CA GLU A 27 20.30 -48.40 -0.26
C GLU A 27 19.93 -48.17 -1.71
N ARG A 28 20.65 -47.47 -2.41
CA ARG A 28 21.92 -47.35 -3.24
C ARG A 28 21.52 -46.59 -4.50
N GLY A 29 22.29 -45.78 -5.08
CA GLY A 29 23.68 -45.48 -5.21
C GLY A 29 23.93 -44.42 -6.24
N ALA A 30 24.95 -43.66 -6.00
CA ALA A 30 26.12 -43.32 -6.81
C ALA A 30 25.92 -42.48 -8.06
N LYS A 31 26.60 -41.46 -8.30
CA LYS A 31 27.97 -40.95 -8.33
C LYS A 31 28.04 -39.59 -9.04
N ILE A 32 28.72 -38.64 -8.45
CA ILE A 32 29.90 -37.87 -8.90
C ILE A 32 29.65 -36.76 -9.94
N PHE A 33 29.86 -35.47 -9.55
CA PHE A 33 31.02 -34.68 -9.97
C PHE A 33 31.18 -33.43 -9.09
N THR A 34 32.38 -33.33 -8.56
CA THR A 34 33.00 -32.24 -7.80
C THR A 34 33.33 -31.06 -8.70
N ASN A 35 33.18 -29.84 -8.21
CA ASN A 35 34.25 -28.86 -8.04
C ASN A 35 33.70 -27.55 -7.48
N LEU A 36 34.06 -27.31 -6.23
CA LEU A 36 33.89 -26.02 -5.54
C LEU A 36 35.31 -25.48 -5.28
N HIS A 37 35.58 -24.31 -5.81
CA HIS A 37 36.68 -23.48 -5.33
C HIS A 37 36.11 -22.36 -4.48
N SER A 38 36.32 -22.45 -3.17
CA SER A 38 36.18 -21.33 -2.23
C SER A 38 37.56 -20.80 -1.87
N PRO A 39 37.80 -19.49 -1.81
CA PRO A 39 39.06 -18.95 -1.32
C PRO A 39 39.12 -18.95 0.21
N PRO A 40 40.31 -19.08 0.80
CA PRO A 40 40.49 -19.20 2.25
C PRO A 40 40.41 -17.83 2.93
N PHE A 41 39.66 -17.80 4.04
CA PHE A 41 39.70 -16.71 5.02
C PHE A 41 41.05 -16.73 5.77
N ILE A 42 41.81 -15.65 5.63
CA ILE A 42 43.01 -15.38 6.42
C ILE A 42 42.56 -14.64 7.69
N CYS A 43 42.75 -15.29 8.82
CA CYS A 43 42.59 -14.69 10.14
C CYS A 43 43.97 -14.18 10.62
N PRO A 44 44.15 -12.90 10.95
CA PRO A 44 45.41 -12.46 11.56
C PRO A 44 45.33 -12.73 13.08
N GLN A 45 46.15 -13.70 13.52
CA GLN A 45 46.46 -13.89 14.94
C GLN A 45 47.42 -12.81 15.40
N ASN A 46 46.94 -11.83 16.14
CA ASN A 46 47.78 -10.96 16.96
C ASN A 46 48.00 -11.63 18.31
N ARG A 47 49.17 -12.25 18.46
CA ARG A 47 49.73 -12.67 19.77
C ARG A 47 50.24 -11.43 20.49
N LEU A 48 49.51 -10.99 21.51
CA LEU A 48 50.03 -10.11 22.54
C LEU A 48 50.82 -10.97 23.55
N THR A 49 52.13 -10.88 23.50
CA THR A 49 53.06 -11.45 24.50
C THR A 49 53.03 -10.54 25.75
N LEU A 50 52.38 -11.01 26.80
CA LEU A 50 52.52 -10.44 28.13
C LEU A 50 53.83 -10.89 28.75
N ARG A 51 54.78 -9.98 28.93
CA ARG A 51 55.97 -10.18 29.78
C ARG A 51 55.57 -10.17 31.24
N PRO A 52 56.03 -11.14 32.05
CA PRO A 52 55.78 -11.10 33.51
C PRO A 52 56.70 -10.06 34.17
N PHE A 53 56.11 -9.10 34.84
CA PHE A 53 56.83 -8.26 35.81
C PHE A 53 56.99 -9.06 37.11
N ALA A 54 58.20 -9.39 37.43
CA ALA A 54 58.57 -9.95 38.74
C ALA A 54 58.65 -8.78 39.75
N VAL A 55 57.70 -8.74 40.68
CA VAL A 55 57.82 -7.88 41.88
C VAL A 55 58.20 -8.78 43.02
N SER A 56 59.47 -8.66 43.41
CA SER A 56 60.00 -9.21 44.67
C SER A 56 59.49 -8.33 45.82
N GLY A 57 58.53 -8.84 46.59
CA GLY A 57 58.00 -8.17 47.79
C GLY A 57 57.83 -9.19 48.91
N SER A 58 58.61 -9.03 49.95
CA SER A 58 58.68 -9.83 51.17
C SER A 58 57.31 -10.13 51.76
N LEU A 59 56.98 -11.42 51.92
CA LEU A 59 55.79 -11.90 52.60
C LEU A 59 55.96 -11.68 54.14
N LYS A 60 55.28 -10.65 54.67
CA LYS A 60 55.00 -10.58 56.11
C LYS A 60 53.72 -11.37 56.38
N THR A 61 53.88 -12.41 57.16
CA THR A 61 52.82 -13.31 57.69
C THR A 61 51.80 -12.49 58.50
N ILE A 62 50.63 -12.21 57.93
CA ILE A 62 49.52 -11.63 58.72
C ILE A 62 48.72 -12.78 59.28
N LYS A 63 48.70 -12.87 60.65
CA LYS A 63 47.82 -13.78 61.43
C LYS A 63 46.36 -13.41 61.10
N ARG A 64 45.62 -14.36 60.54
CA ARG A 64 44.18 -14.27 60.35
C ARG A 64 43.46 -14.41 61.70
N ASP A 65 42.93 -13.31 62.20
CA ASP A 65 41.90 -13.35 63.23
C ASP A 65 40.57 -13.68 62.53
N ASN A 66 40.09 -14.90 62.79
CA ASN A 66 38.76 -15.36 62.37
C ASN A 66 37.67 -14.66 63.20
N LYS A 67 37.33 -13.40 62.84
CA LYS A 67 36.07 -12.80 63.30
C LYS A 67 35.04 -12.99 62.19
N THR A 68 34.11 -13.93 62.46
CA THR A 68 32.92 -14.12 61.58
C THR A 68 32.10 -12.84 61.60
N MET A 69 32.01 -12.17 60.40
CA MET A 69 31.12 -11.02 60.22
C MET A 69 29.66 -11.42 60.42
N PRO A 70 28.86 -10.58 61.06
CA PRO A 70 27.45 -10.87 61.32
C PRO A 70 26.68 -10.96 60.00
N ARG A 71 25.78 -11.94 59.92
CA ARG A 71 24.99 -12.33 58.74
C ARG A 71 24.22 -11.15 58.06
N GLN A 72 23.99 -10.05 58.79
CA GLN A 72 23.37 -8.83 58.28
C GLN A 72 24.29 -7.98 57.37
N THR A 73 25.61 -7.99 57.62
CA THR A 73 26.60 -7.25 56.82
C THR A 73 26.79 -7.90 55.46
N TRP A 74 26.76 -9.22 55.37
CA TRP A 74 26.82 -9.97 54.13
C TRP A 74 25.61 -9.68 53.22
N LYS A 75 24.39 -9.55 53.79
CA LYS A 75 23.19 -9.19 52.99
C LYS A 75 23.27 -7.78 52.41
N LYS A 76 23.83 -6.83 53.14
CA LYS A 76 24.01 -5.45 52.62
C LYS A 76 25.09 -5.38 51.54
N ILE A 77 26.22 -6.08 51.70
CA ILE A 77 27.27 -6.15 50.68
C ILE A 77 26.75 -6.86 49.44
N ALA A 78 26.01 -7.97 49.54
CA ALA A 78 25.40 -8.64 48.42
C ALA A 78 24.36 -7.76 47.67
N LEU A 79 23.59 -6.94 48.41
CA LEU A 79 22.62 -6.03 47.81
C LEU A 79 23.32 -4.88 47.05
N TYR A 80 24.39 -4.32 47.60
CA TYR A 80 25.17 -3.26 46.92
C TYR A 80 25.96 -3.77 45.70
N THR A 81 26.51 -4.98 45.77
CA THR A 81 27.21 -5.63 44.65
C THR A 81 26.23 -6.02 43.53
N PHE A 82 25.04 -6.50 43.89
CA PHE A 82 23.98 -6.81 42.91
C PHE A 82 23.45 -5.52 42.24
N GLY A 83 23.25 -4.44 42.99
CA GLY A 83 22.87 -3.13 42.49
C GLY A 83 23.94 -2.52 41.56
N ALA A 84 25.21 -2.64 41.90
CA ALA A 84 26.33 -2.16 41.06
C ALA A 84 26.50 -3.00 39.78
N LEU A 85 26.33 -4.33 39.86
CA LEU A 85 26.40 -5.20 38.69
C LEU A 85 25.21 -5.03 37.76
N SER A 86 23.98 -4.86 38.29
CA SER A 86 22.81 -4.56 37.48
C SER A 86 22.85 -3.17 36.86
N GLY A 87 23.38 -2.16 37.56
CA GLY A 87 23.62 -0.82 37.02
C GLY A 87 24.69 -0.82 35.90
N ALA A 88 25.76 -1.58 36.06
CA ALA A 88 26.78 -1.76 35.04
C ALA A 88 26.25 -2.55 33.81
N ALA A 89 25.44 -3.57 34.01
CA ALA A 89 24.81 -4.34 32.94
C ALA A 89 23.79 -3.50 32.16
N LEU A 90 23.02 -2.64 32.84
CA LEU A 90 22.12 -1.69 32.17
C LEU A 90 22.89 -0.62 31.36
N SER A 91 24.00 -0.09 31.89
CA SER A 91 24.81 0.88 31.16
C SER A 91 25.53 0.28 29.95
N ILE A 92 25.95 -0.98 30.02
CA ILE A 92 26.56 -1.72 28.90
C ILE A 92 25.50 -2.04 27.83
N SER A 93 24.28 -2.43 28.21
CA SER A 93 23.20 -2.69 27.26
C SER A 93 22.74 -1.42 26.52
N VAL A 94 22.71 -0.26 27.18
CA VAL A 94 22.44 1.03 26.54
C VAL A 94 23.57 1.43 25.58
N GLN A 95 24.83 1.18 25.95
CA GLN A 95 25.97 1.46 25.06
C GLN A 95 26.04 0.48 23.86
N SER A 96 25.63 -0.77 24.01
CA SER A 96 25.61 -1.74 22.91
C SER A 96 24.51 -1.43 21.90
N PHE A 97 23.40 -0.83 22.30
CA PHE A 97 22.37 -0.33 21.38
C PHE A 97 22.83 0.90 20.59
N ALA A 98 23.71 1.71 21.15
CA ALA A 98 24.27 2.90 20.49
C ALA A 98 25.45 2.59 19.55
N ALA A 99 26.11 1.46 19.71
CA ALA A 99 27.31 1.09 18.93
C ALA A 99 27.02 0.51 17.52
N GLY A 100 25.74 0.32 17.16
CA GLY A 100 25.34 -0.22 15.86
C GLY A 100 25.02 0.82 14.79
N GLN A 101 24.97 2.11 15.11
CA GLN A 101 24.76 3.19 14.14
C GLN A 101 26.00 4.08 14.06
N LYS A 102 26.55 4.21 12.86
CA LYS A 102 27.61 5.17 12.56
C LYS A 102 27.19 6.57 13.01
N ASP A 103 27.99 7.15 13.88
CA ASP A 103 28.14 8.57 14.24
C ASP A 103 27.11 9.57 13.65
N GLU A 104 25.87 9.57 14.16
CA GLU A 104 25.10 10.78 14.27
C GLU A 104 24.95 11.06 15.77
N ASN A 105 25.69 12.04 16.27
CA ASN A 105 25.55 12.54 17.64
C ASN A 105 24.07 12.85 17.87
N LEU A 106 23.42 12.11 18.79
CA LEU A 106 22.06 12.43 19.21
C LEU A 106 21.98 13.92 19.52
N PRO A 107 21.01 14.69 19.00
CA PRO A 107 20.89 16.12 19.21
C PRO A 107 20.39 16.39 20.64
N ILE A 108 21.25 16.12 21.63
CA ILE A 108 20.93 16.17 23.08
C ILE A 108 20.33 17.52 23.46
N GLN A 109 20.83 18.62 22.88
CA GLN A 109 20.30 19.94 23.16
C GLN A 109 18.87 20.13 22.68
N SER A 110 18.55 19.64 21.47
CA SER A 110 17.18 19.68 20.94
C SER A 110 16.24 18.78 21.74
N LEU A 111 16.70 17.61 22.19
CA LEU A 111 15.92 16.73 23.07
C LEU A 111 15.65 17.37 24.43
N LYS A 112 16.62 18.11 25.01
CA LYS A 112 16.39 18.89 26.22
C LYS A 112 15.33 19.96 26.01
N THR A 113 15.43 20.74 24.93
CA THR A 113 14.42 21.77 24.59
C THR A 113 13.02 21.13 24.44
N MET A 114 12.93 19.97 23.79
CA MET A 114 11.65 19.25 23.67
C MET A 114 11.08 18.86 25.05
N ALA A 115 11.94 18.37 25.95
CA ALA A 115 11.53 18.03 27.33
C ALA A 115 11.13 19.28 28.14
N GLU A 116 11.82 20.40 27.98
CA GLU A 116 11.46 21.70 28.58
C GLU A 116 10.09 22.18 28.10
N VAL A 117 9.86 22.18 26.78
CA VAL A 117 8.56 22.56 26.19
C VAL A 117 7.44 21.67 26.71
N TYR A 118 7.67 20.35 26.74
CA TYR A 118 6.70 19.41 27.33
C TYR A 118 6.37 19.77 28.80
N GLY A 119 7.40 20.05 29.63
CA GLY A 119 7.21 20.47 31.02
C GLY A 119 6.42 21.78 31.15
N GLN A 120 6.70 22.77 30.27
CA GLN A 120 5.97 24.04 30.27
C GLN A 120 4.50 23.87 29.88
N ILE A 121 4.21 23.02 28.91
CA ILE A 121 2.81 22.68 28.53
C ILE A 121 2.08 22.06 29.72
N LYS A 122 2.69 21.10 30.40
CA LYS A 122 2.10 20.42 31.57
C LYS A 122 1.84 21.38 32.74
N ALA A 123 2.73 22.37 32.93
CA ALA A 123 2.64 23.29 34.06
C ALA A 123 1.67 24.46 33.79
N ASN A 124 1.58 24.95 32.55
CA ASN A 124 0.98 26.25 32.27
C ASN A 124 -0.22 26.20 31.30
N TYR A 125 -0.47 25.08 30.59
CA TYR A 125 -1.58 25.04 29.68
C TYR A 125 -2.92 25.12 30.43
N VAL A 126 -3.88 25.85 29.85
CA VAL A 126 -5.18 26.19 30.49
C VAL A 126 -6.02 24.97 30.90
N SER A 127 -5.85 23.83 30.25
CA SER A 127 -6.54 22.59 30.58
C SER A 127 -5.56 21.43 30.77
N THR A 128 -5.97 20.41 31.52
CA THR A 128 -5.16 19.21 31.71
C THR A 128 -5.04 18.45 30.40
N SER A 129 -3.82 18.12 29.97
CA SER A 129 -3.54 17.30 28.80
C SER A 129 -2.93 15.97 29.20
N GLU A 130 -3.35 14.90 28.51
CA GLU A 130 -2.81 13.57 28.72
C GLU A 130 -1.42 13.45 28.09
N ASP A 131 -0.48 12.87 28.84
CA ASP A 131 0.92 12.72 28.43
C ASP A 131 1.04 11.88 27.13
N SER A 132 0.30 10.78 27.05
CA SER A 132 0.25 9.92 25.89
C SER A 132 -0.13 10.68 24.62
N LYS A 133 -1.13 11.54 24.73
CA LYS A 133 -1.64 12.32 23.58
C LYS A 133 -0.66 13.42 23.16
N LEU A 134 -0.01 14.08 24.11
CA LEU A 134 1.02 15.09 23.79
C LEU A 134 2.21 14.46 23.06
N LEU A 135 2.69 13.32 23.55
CA LEU A 135 3.81 12.61 22.94
C LEU A 135 3.43 12.04 21.55
N GLU A 136 2.24 11.49 21.42
CA GLU A 136 1.72 11.02 20.13
C GLU A 136 1.64 12.17 19.11
N ASN A 137 1.12 13.33 19.52
CA ASN A 137 1.05 14.51 18.65
C ASN A 137 2.45 15.01 18.25
N ALA A 138 3.43 14.96 19.17
CA ALA A 138 4.81 15.32 18.87
C ALA A 138 5.42 14.37 17.82
N ILE A 139 5.20 13.06 17.96
CA ILE A 139 5.63 12.05 16.97
C ILE A 139 4.97 12.30 15.62
N LYS A 140 3.64 12.51 15.60
CA LYS A 140 2.90 12.83 14.37
C LYS A 140 3.47 14.07 13.68
N GLY A 141 3.70 15.15 14.44
CA GLY A 141 4.27 16.39 13.90
C GLY A 141 5.67 16.21 13.32
N MET A 142 6.52 15.44 14.00
CA MET A 142 7.87 15.13 13.52
C MET A 142 7.87 14.38 12.20
N VAL A 143 6.97 13.39 12.04
CA VAL A 143 6.89 12.56 10.84
C VAL A 143 6.21 13.30 9.69
N SER A 144 5.10 13.99 9.94
CA SER A 144 4.38 14.75 8.91
C SER A 144 5.16 15.96 8.36
N GLY A 145 6.21 16.40 9.06
CA GLY A 145 7.14 17.41 8.58
C GLY A 145 8.15 16.94 7.55
N LEU A 146 8.19 15.63 7.22
CA LEU A 146 9.14 15.09 6.25
C LEU A 146 8.64 15.25 4.81
N ASP A 147 7.44 14.78 4.54
CA ASP A 147 6.76 14.81 3.26
C ASP A 147 5.26 14.49 3.44
N PRO A 148 4.38 14.75 2.44
CA PRO A 148 2.93 14.56 2.58
C PRO A 148 2.48 13.08 2.67
N HIS A 149 3.38 12.11 2.48
CA HIS A 149 3.06 10.69 2.49
C HIS A 149 3.61 9.95 3.71
N SER A 150 4.50 10.61 4.47
CA SER A 150 5.06 10.07 5.71
C SER A 150 4.13 10.37 6.88
N GLU A 151 3.78 9.33 7.65
CA GLU A 151 2.87 9.46 8.78
C GLU A 151 3.18 8.44 9.89
N TYR A 152 2.90 8.84 11.12
CA TYR A 152 2.81 7.90 12.24
C TYR A 152 1.36 7.42 12.36
N MET A 153 1.17 6.12 12.32
CA MET A 153 -0.10 5.45 12.53
C MET A 153 -0.16 4.88 13.95
N ASP A 154 -1.15 5.26 14.73
CA ASP A 154 -1.46 4.59 15.97
C ASP A 154 -1.89 3.12 15.70
N LYS A 155 -2.09 2.34 16.76
CA LYS A 155 -2.50 0.93 16.66
C LYS A 155 -3.75 0.73 15.79
N LYS A 156 -4.71 1.68 15.86
CA LYS A 156 -5.94 1.61 15.06
C LYS A 156 -5.67 1.96 13.61
N GLY A 157 -4.98 3.05 13.34
CA GLY A 157 -4.61 3.46 11.98
C GLY A 157 -3.80 2.39 11.24
N TYR A 158 -2.89 1.73 11.97
CA TYR A 158 -2.12 0.60 11.41
C TYR A 158 -3.00 -0.61 11.08
N ALA A 159 -3.98 -0.92 11.94
CA ALA A 159 -4.94 -1.99 11.66
C ALA A 159 -5.84 -1.64 10.46
N ASP A 160 -6.33 -0.40 10.38
CA ASP A 160 -7.16 0.10 9.28
C ASP A 160 -6.38 0.08 7.94
N MET A 161 -5.09 0.44 7.94
CA MET A 161 -4.23 0.34 6.78
C MET A 161 -4.06 -1.11 6.31
N LYS A 162 -3.80 -2.05 7.22
CA LYS A 162 -3.70 -3.49 6.89
C LYS A 162 -5.00 -4.01 6.29
N GLU A 163 -6.14 -3.63 6.87
CA GLU A 163 -7.46 -4.01 6.37
C GLU A 163 -7.71 -3.48 4.95
N SER A 164 -7.39 -2.20 4.71
CA SER A 164 -7.49 -1.59 3.38
C SER A 164 -6.58 -2.27 2.35
N THR A 165 -5.35 -2.60 2.74
CA THR A 165 -4.36 -3.25 1.86
C THR A 165 -4.75 -4.68 1.51
N SER A 166 -5.31 -5.43 2.47
CA SER A 166 -5.79 -6.80 2.22
C SER A 166 -7.02 -6.84 1.31
N GLY A 167 -7.77 -5.75 1.21
CA GLY A 167 -9.05 -5.70 0.47
C GLY A 167 -10.15 -6.50 1.14
N ALA A 168 -9.98 -6.83 2.42
CA ALA A 168 -10.94 -7.61 3.19
C ALA A 168 -11.15 -6.98 4.56
N PHE A 169 -12.39 -6.68 4.91
CA PHE A 169 -12.73 -6.05 6.19
C PHE A 169 -13.94 -6.71 6.87
N GLY A 170 -13.98 -6.60 8.18
CA GLY A 170 -15.13 -7.05 8.94
C GLY A 170 -16.29 -6.06 8.85
N GLY A 171 -17.42 -6.48 8.27
CA GLY A 171 -18.56 -5.60 8.06
C GLY A 171 -19.81 -6.29 7.55
N LEU A 172 -20.68 -5.51 6.93
CA LEU A 172 -22.01 -5.95 6.48
C LEU A 172 -22.09 -6.14 4.96
N GLY A 173 -21.22 -5.47 4.19
CA GLY A 173 -21.18 -5.56 2.74
C GLY A 173 -22.27 -4.73 2.06
N MET A 174 -22.19 -3.42 2.21
CA MET A 174 -23.03 -2.47 1.48
C MET A 174 -22.25 -1.18 1.22
N GLU A 175 -22.54 -0.55 0.11
CA GLU A 175 -22.12 0.81 -0.20
C GLU A 175 -23.14 1.79 0.39
N ILE A 176 -22.67 2.85 1.06
CA ILE A 176 -23.53 3.84 1.68
C ILE A 176 -23.12 5.26 1.32
N GLY A 177 -24.08 6.16 1.38
CA GLY A 177 -23.88 7.59 1.18
C GLY A 177 -24.72 8.40 2.18
N ALA A 178 -24.67 9.73 2.07
CA ALA A 178 -25.54 10.63 2.82
C ALA A 178 -26.59 11.24 1.89
N GLU A 179 -27.84 11.28 2.32
CA GLU A 179 -28.95 11.95 1.65
C GLU A 179 -29.95 12.43 2.70
N ASP A 180 -30.36 13.69 2.61
CA ASP A 180 -31.35 14.33 3.49
C ASP A 180 -31.05 14.20 5.00
N GLY A 181 -29.75 14.24 5.36
CA GLY A 181 -29.28 14.14 6.75
C GLY A 181 -29.33 12.74 7.34
N PHE A 182 -29.55 11.72 6.52
CA PHE A 182 -29.49 10.31 6.89
C PHE A 182 -28.46 9.53 6.09
N VAL A 183 -28.10 8.38 6.60
CA VAL A 183 -27.26 7.41 5.88
C VAL A 183 -28.15 6.59 4.95
N LYS A 184 -27.85 6.58 3.66
CA LYS A 184 -28.59 5.86 2.62
C LYS A 184 -27.77 4.70 2.07
N VAL A 185 -28.39 3.56 1.86
CA VAL A 185 -27.79 2.42 1.14
C VAL A 185 -27.78 2.73 -0.35
N ILE A 186 -26.60 2.85 -0.94
CA ILE A 186 -26.43 2.98 -2.39
C ILE A 186 -26.68 1.62 -3.03
N ALA A 187 -25.97 0.58 -2.55
CA ALA A 187 -26.19 -0.79 -3.00
C ALA A 187 -25.66 -1.81 -1.98
N PRO A 188 -26.36 -2.93 -1.73
CA PRO A 188 -25.75 -4.09 -1.08
C PRO A 188 -24.74 -4.75 -2.02
N ILE A 189 -23.68 -5.35 -1.43
CA ILE A 189 -22.67 -6.11 -2.17
C ILE A 189 -23.13 -7.57 -2.23
N GLU A 190 -22.97 -8.18 -3.40
CA GLU A 190 -23.36 -9.56 -3.66
C GLU A 190 -22.64 -10.55 -2.73
N ASP A 191 -23.32 -11.61 -2.31
CA ASP A 191 -22.85 -12.64 -1.38
C ASP A 191 -22.44 -12.12 0.02
N THR A 192 -22.99 -10.99 0.47
CA THR A 192 -22.70 -10.40 1.78
C THR A 192 -23.86 -10.53 2.77
N PRO A 193 -23.61 -10.30 4.07
CA PRO A 193 -24.68 -10.29 5.06
C PRO A 193 -25.82 -9.32 4.75
N ALA A 194 -25.52 -8.13 4.22
CA ALA A 194 -26.52 -7.14 3.90
C ALA A 194 -27.47 -7.62 2.79
N GLU A 195 -26.94 -8.18 1.71
CA GLU A 195 -27.76 -8.70 0.62
C GLU A 195 -28.61 -9.89 1.08
N ARG A 196 -28.00 -10.87 1.76
CA ARG A 196 -28.73 -12.04 2.29
C ARG A 196 -29.85 -11.69 3.25
N ALA A 197 -29.71 -10.57 3.98
CA ALA A 197 -30.73 -10.07 4.89
C ALA A 197 -31.80 -9.19 4.19
N GLY A 198 -31.73 -9.04 2.87
CA GLY A 198 -32.72 -8.31 2.09
C GLY A 198 -32.61 -6.79 2.15
N VAL A 199 -31.44 -6.25 2.51
CA VAL A 199 -31.15 -4.81 2.36
C VAL A 199 -31.16 -4.46 0.88
N LYS A 200 -31.78 -3.33 0.52
CA LYS A 200 -31.94 -2.91 -0.88
C LYS A 200 -31.31 -1.53 -1.12
N SER A 201 -30.96 -1.27 -2.37
CA SER A 201 -30.61 0.07 -2.83
C SER A 201 -31.75 1.04 -2.57
N GLY A 202 -31.43 2.23 -2.04
CA GLY A 202 -32.40 3.25 -1.67
C GLY A 202 -32.92 3.15 -0.24
N ASP A 203 -32.60 2.11 0.53
CA ASP A 203 -32.95 2.03 1.95
C ASP A 203 -32.25 3.14 2.74
N PHE A 204 -32.96 3.85 3.61
CA PHE A 204 -32.36 4.74 4.59
C PHE A 204 -32.12 3.98 5.89
N ILE A 205 -30.91 4.08 6.43
CA ILE A 205 -30.58 3.51 7.73
C ILE A 205 -30.99 4.53 8.79
N LEU A 206 -32.05 4.24 9.53
CA LEU A 206 -32.56 5.12 10.59
C LEU A 206 -31.80 4.95 11.89
N LYS A 207 -31.42 3.69 12.22
CA LYS A 207 -30.66 3.36 13.44
C LYS A 207 -29.62 2.29 13.16
N ILE A 208 -28.52 2.38 13.89
CA ILE A 208 -27.49 1.34 14.02
C ILE A 208 -27.52 0.91 15.49
N ASN A 209 -27.95 -0.33 15.76
CA ASN A 209 -28.39 -0.76 17.09
C ASN A 209 -29.45 0.19 17.62
N ASP A 210 -29.25 0.82 18.79
CA ASP A 210 -30.20 1.77 19.40
C ASP A 210 -29.91 3.23 19.03
N GLU A 211 -28.84 3.52 18.29
CA GLU A 211 -28.36 4.87 18.00
C GLU A 211 -28.91 5.37 16.65
N SER A 212 -29.49 6.58 16.66
CA SER A 212 -30.01 7.24 15.46
C SER A 212 -28.89 7.68 14.53
N THR A 213 -29.08 7.50 13.22
CA THR A 213 -28.12 7.94 12.18
C THR A 213 -28.40 9.37 11.70
N ARG A 214 -29.44 10.03 12.20
CA ARG A 214 -29.78 11.41 11.80
C ARG A 214 -28.65 12.37 12.16
N GLY A 215 -28.12 13.06 11.17
CA GLY A 215 -26.97 13.96 11.35
C GLY A 215 -25.62 13.27 11.53
N MET A 216 -25.59 11.93 11.47
CA MET A 216 -24.34 11.15 11.56
C MET A 216 -23.57 11.25 10.24
N SER A 217 -22.25 11.43 10.30
CA SER A 217 -21.42 11.37 9.11
C SER A 217 -21.37 9.94 8.54
N VAL A 218 -21.17 9.81 7.21
CA VAL A 218 -20.99 8.50 6.57
C VAL A 218 -19.85 7.73 7.22
N ASN A 219 -18.74 8.42 7.53
CA ASN A 219 -17.58 7.81 8.16
C ASN A 219 -17.88 7.24 9.55
N ASP A 220 -18.69 7.94 10.36
CA ASP A 220 -19.06 7.45 11.69
C ASP A 220 -20.03 6.27 11.59
N ALA A 221 -20.96 6.30 10.64
CA ALA A 221 -21.80 5.15 10.35
C ALA A 221 -20.98 3.93 9.91
N VAL A 222 -19.99 4.12 9.01
CA VAL A 222 -19.03 3.05 8.61
C VAL A 222 -18.33 2.48 9.82
N LYS A 223 -17.75 3.34 10.69
CA LYS A 223 -17.05 2.89 11.91
C LYS A 223 -17.94 2.01 12.81
N LYS A 224 -19.23 2.37 12.94
CA LYS A 224 -20.19 1.62 13.75
C LYS A 224 -20.63 0.31 13.09
N MET A 225 -20.78 0.30 11.76
CA MET A 225 -21.17 -0.89 11.01
C MET A 225 -20.02 -1.89 10.82
N ARG A 226 -18.77 -1.42 10.73
CA ARG A 226 -17.57 -2.29 10.77
C ARG A 226 -17.39 -2.93 12.13
N GLY A 227 -16.62 -4.00 12.20
CA GLY A 227 -16.25 -4.67 13.43
C GLY A 227 -15.82 -6.11 13.19
N LYS A 228 -15.44 -6.81 14.27
CA LYS A 228 -14.95 -8.18 14.20
C LYS A 228 -15.97 -9.10 13.53
N PRO A 229 -15.56 -9.98 12.59
CA PRO A 229 -16.43 -11.00 12.02
C PRO A 229 -17.12 -11.82 13.12
N ASN A 230 -18.30 -12.34 12.81
CA ASN A 230 -19.18 -13.11 13.71
C ASN A 230 -19.79 -12.30 14.87
N THR A 231 -19.65 -10.96 14.89
CA THR A 231 -20.38 -10.11 15.86
C THR A 231 -21.72 -9.67 15.28
N LYS A 232 -22.74 -9.56 16.13
CA LYS A 232 -24.09 -9.15 15.74
C LYS A 232 -24.25 -7.64 15.71
N ILE A 233 -25.14 -7.15 14.86
CA ILE A 233 -25.54 -5.76 14.75
C ILE A 233 -26.97 -5.70 14.23
N THR A 234 -27.74 -4.73 14.70
CA THR A 234 -29.12 -4.49 14.25
C THR A 234 -29.18 -3.19 13.46
N LEU A 235 -29.77 -3.21 12.28
CA LEU A 235 -30.10 -2.02 11.51
C LEU A 235 -31.61 -1.82 11.48
N THR A 236 -32.07 -0.58 11.68
CA THR A 236 -33.44 -0.18 11.42
C THR A 236 -33.46 0.62 10.12
N LEU A 237 -34.18 0.12 9.13
CA LEU A 237 -34.23 0.68 7.78
C LEU A 237 -35.61 1.32 7.51
N SER A 238 -35.61 2.41 6.73
CA SER A 238 -36.80 2.94 6.08
C SER A 238 -36.69 2.67 4.57
N ARG A 239 -37.76 2.15 4.01
CA ARG A 239 -37.86 1.84 2.58
C ARG A 239 -39.09 2.51 2.00
N LYS A 240 -38.98 3.08 0.80
CA LYS A 240 -40.02 3.85 0.15
C LYS A 240 -41.35 3.08 0.05
N ASP A 241 -41.27 1.76 -0.17
CA ASP A 241 -42.46 0.92 -0.40
C ASP A 241 -42.90 0.13 0.86
N ALA A 242 -42.47 0.55 2.06
CA ALA A 242 -42.82 -0.09 3.33
C ALA A 242 -43.42 0.92 4.31
N ASP A 243 -44.60 0.63 4.82
CA ASP A 243 -45.32 1.50 5.77
C ASP A 243 -44.66 1.58 7.15
N LYS A 244 -43.81 0.62 7.50
CA LYS A 244 -43.16 0.53 8.81
C LYS A 244 -41.65 0.34 8.65
N PRO A 245 -40.84 0.83 9.61
CA PRO A 245 -39.43 0.56 9.65
C PRO A 245 -39.12 -0.96 9.66
N ILE A 246 -38.15 -1.37 8.89
CA ILE A 246 -37.71 -2.76 8.76
C ILE A 246 -36.50 -2.97 9.70
N VAL A 247 -36.65 -3.85 10.68
CA VAL A 247 -35.55 -4.21 11.59
C VAL A 247 -34.81 -5.43 11.03
N VAL A 248 -33.51 -5.28 10.78
CA VAL A 248 -32.66 -6.31 10.19
C VAL A 248 -31.54 -6.67 11.14
N ASN A 249 -31.52 -7.92 11.58
CA ASN A 249 -30.45 -8.45 12.43
C ASN A 249 -29.36 -9.08 11.53
N LEU A 250 -28.16 -8.56 11.62
CA LEU A 250 -27.05 -8.92 10.78
C LEU A 250 -25.90 -9.48 11.62
N THR A 251 -25.14 -10.40 11.03
CA THR A 251 -23.87 -10.85 11.59
C THR A 251 -22.77 -10.37 10.68
N ARG A 252 -21.79 -9.62 11.23
CA ARG A 252 -20.64 -9.14 10.46
C ARG A 252 -19.86 -10.32 9.90
N ALA A 253 -19.44 -10.21 8.66
CA ALA A 253 -18.60 -11.19 7.96
C ALA A 253 -17.35 -10.51 7.40
N ILE A 254 -16.40 -11.30 6.92
CA ILE A 254 -15.30 -10.77 6.11
C ILE A 254 -15.86 -10.40 4.75
N ILE A 255 -15.86 -9.11 4.44
CA ILE A 255 -16.29 -8.56 3.17
C ILE A 255 -15.06 -8.40 2.28
N LYS A 256 -15.07 -9.02 1.11
CA LYS A 256 -14.01 -8.91 0.11
C LYS A 256 -14.41 -7.86 -0.91
N VAL A 257 -13.61 -6.81 -1.04
CA VAL A 257 -13.82 -5.77 -2.07
C VAL A 257 -13.25 -6.26 -3.39
N LYS A 258 -14.04 -6.23 -4.45
CA LYS A 258 -13.56 -6.56 -5.79
C LYS A 258 -12.75 -5.37 -6.33
N SER A 259 -11.42 -5.47 -6.30
CA SER A 259 -10.51 -4.46 -6.86
C SER A 259 -10.47 -4.47 -8.39
N VAL A 260 -10.86 -5.59 -9.01
CA VAL A 260 -10.84 -5.77 -10.46
C VAL A 260 -12.24 -6.05 -10.98
N ARG A 261 -12.63 -5.33 -12.03
CA ARG A 261 -13.90 -5.52 -12.74
C ARG A 261 -13.60 -5.72 -14.22
N ALA A 262 -14.36 -6.60 -14.87
CA ALA A 262 -14.14 -6.89 -16.27
C ALA A 262 -15.48 -7.01 -17.03
N HIS A 263 -15.48 -6.54 -18.26
CA HIS A 263 -16.63 -6.59 -19.17
C HIS A 263 -16.17 -6.83 -20.60
N LEU A 264 -16.86 -7.65 -21.33
CA LEU A 264 -16.72 -7.72 -22.77
C LEU A 264 -17.50 -6.53 -23.39
N LEU A 265 -16.81 -5.60 -24.08
CA LEU A 265 -17.43 -4.44 -24.71
C LEU A 265 -18.10 -4.83 -26.01
N GLU A 266 -17.31 -5.46 -26.88
CA GLU A 266 -17.70 -6.00 -28.19
C GLU A 266 -17.04 -7.37 -28.36
N ASN A 267 -17.42 -8.13 -29.40
CA ASN A 267 -16.80 -9.43 -29.67
C ASN A 267 -15.29 -9.31 -29.92
N GLY A 268 -14.52 -9.82 -29.00
CA GLY A 268 -13.06 -9.81 -29.03
C GLY A 268 -12.38 -8.69 -28.23
N TYR A 269 -13.10 -7.72 -27.67
CA TYR A 269 -12.50 -6.59 -26.96
C TYR A 269 -12.87 -6.59 -25.49
N GLY A 270 -11.88 -6.87 -24.65
CA GLY A 270 -12.03 -6.92 -23.20
C GLY A 270 -11.74 -5.57 -22.54
N TYR A 271 -12.52 -5.22 -21.55
CA TYR A 271 -12.29 -4.08 -20.65
C TYR A 271 -12.03 -4.63 -19.24
N ILE A 272 -10.94 -4.17 -18.64
CA ILE A 272 -10.55 -4.52 -17.27
C ILE A 272 -10.30 -3.22 -16.52
N ARG A 273 -11.04 -2.98 -15.44
CA ARG A 273 -10.82 -1.84 -14.54
C ARG A 273 -10.19 -2.32 -13.26
N VAL A 274 -9.06 -1.73 -12.88
CA VAL A 274 -8.45 -1.86 -11.56
C VAL A 274 -8.76 -0.58 -10.79
N VAL A 275 -9.34 -0.72 -9.61
CA VAL A 275 -9.74 0.42 -8.77
C VAL A 275 -8.81 0.64 -7.59
N GLN A 276 -8.00 -0.38 -7.24
CA GLN A 276 -6.98 -0.31 -6.20
C GLN A 276 -6.07 -1.55 -6.25
N PHE A 277 -4.79 -1.39 -5.95
CA PHE A 277 -3.81 -2.47 -5.91
C PHE A 277 -3.76 -3.12 -4.52
N GLN A 278 -4.70 -4.03 -4.26
CA GLN A 278 -4.81 -4.84 -3.04
C GLN A 278 -4.12 -6.20 -3.21
N GLU A 279 -4.00 -7.00 -2.13
CA GLU A 279 -3.33 -8.32 -2.16
C GLU A 279 -3.84 -9.26 -3.26
N ARG A 280 -5.13 -9.15 -3.60
CA ARG A 280 -5.76 -10.01 -4.60
C ARG A 280 -5.76 -9.48 -6.02
N VAL A 281 -5.18 -8.29 -6.27
CA VAL A 281 -5.26 -7.66 -7.61
C VAL A 281 -4.68 -8.54 -8.71
N VAL A 282 -3.59 -9.26 -8.45
CA VAL A 282 -2.95 -10.13 -9.45
C VAL A 282 -3.82 -11.35 -9.80
N PRO A 283 -4.25 -12.21 -8.86
CA PRO A 283 -5.13 -13.32 -9.18
C PRO A 283 -6.50 -12.86 -9.73
N ASP A 284 -7.02 -11.72 -9.28
CA ASP A 284 -8.29 -11.20 -9.77
C ASP A 284 -8.17 -10.65 -11.21
N THR A 285 -7.02 -10.05 -11.59
CA THR A 285 -6.74 -9.65 -12.98
C THR A 285 -6.55 -10.87 -13.89
N ALA A 286 -5.81 -11.88 -13.43
CA ALA A 286 -5.66 -13.13 -14.18
C ALA A 286 -7.01 -13.80 -14.43
N LYS A 287 -7.85 -13.87 -13.39
CA LYS A 287 -9.22 -14.39 -13.50
C LYS A 287 -10.06 -13.57 -14.48
N ALA A 288 -9.97 -12.23 -14.42
CA ALA A 288 -10.70 -11.35 -15.33
C ALA A 288 -10.36 -11.63 -16.81
N VAL A 289 -9.08 -11.80 -17.13
CA VAL A 289 -8.64 -12.17 -18.49
C VAL A 289 -9.20 -13.53 -18.89
N ALA A 290 -9.11 -14.54 -18.03
CA ALA A 290 -9.64 -15.88 -18.31
C ALA A 290 -11.16 -15.88 -18.51
N ASP A 291 -11.89 -15.12 -17.67
CA ASP A 291 -13.35 -15.01 -17.77
C ASP A 291 -13.76 -14.30 -19.09
N LEU A 292 -13.08 -13.21 -19.48
CA LEU A 292 -13.30 -12.51 -20.75
C LEU A 292 -13.03 -13.42 -21.96
N THR A 293 -11.94 -14.20 -21.93
CA THR A 293 -11.60 -15.15 -23.00
C THR A 293 -12.68 -16.22 -23.16
N ARG A 294 -13.20 -16.71 -22.03
CA ARG A 294 -14.28 -17.71 -22.01
C ARG A 294 -15.61 -17.12 -22.51
N GLU A 295 -15.97 -15.90 -22.04
CA GLU A 295 -17.16 -15.17 -22.49
C GLU A 295 -17.11 -14.88 -24.00
N ASN A 296 -15.94 -14.51 -24.51
CA ASN A 296 -15.70 -14.27 -25.93
C ASN A 296 -15.72 -15.57 -26.78
N LYS A 297 -15.68 -16.74 -26.13
CA LYS A 297 -15.58 -18.06 -26.80
C LYS A 297 -14.34 -18.20 -27.71
N GLY A 298 -13.26 -17.52 -27.38
CA GLY A 298 -12.01 -17.53 -28.12
C GLY A 298 -11.06 -16.41 -27.70
N PRO A 299 -9.90 -16.30 -28.36
CA PRO A 299 -8.89 -15.28 -28.06
C PRO A 299 -9.47 -13.87 -28.13
N LEU A 300 -9.02 -12.98 -27.22
CA LEU A 300 -9.32 -11.57 -27.31
C LEU A 300 -8.52 -10.93 -28.46
N LYS A 301 -9.10 -9.94 -29.11
CA LYS A 301 -8.46 -9.14 -30.18
C LYS A 301 -7.76 -7.91 -29.65
N GLY A 302 -8.15 -7.44 -28.46
CA GLY A 302 -7.57 -6.31 -27.78
C GLY A 302 -8.10 -6.17 -26.35
N ILE A 303 -7.32 -5.47 -25.51
CA ILE A 303 -7.65 -5.25 -24.09
C ILE A 303 -7.52 -3.77 -23.77
N ILE A 304 -8.50 -3.25 -23.02
CA ILE A 304 -8.45 -1.92 -22.42
C ILE A 304 -8.30 -2.10 -20.92
N LEU A 305 -7.21 -1.57 -20.36
CA LEU A 305 -6.93 -1.53 -18.93
C LEU A 305 -7.24 -0.13 -18.40
N ASP A 306 -8.28 0.01 -17.61
CA ASP A 306 -8.69 1.29 -17.02
C ASP A 306 -8.14 1.43 -15.60
N LEU A 307 -7.23 2.39 -15.42
CA LEU A 307 -6.59 2.75 -14.16
C LEU A 307 -7.02 4.14 -13.67
N ARG A 308 -8.06 4.73 -14.24
CA ARG A 308 -8.57 6.05 -13.82
C ARG A 308 -9.05 6.01 -12.38
N ASP A 309 -8.73 7.06 -11.62
CA ASP A 309 -9.11 7.23 -10.22
C ASP A 309 -8.63 6.08 -9.31
N ASP A 310 -7.59 5.37 -9.72
CA ASP A 310 -6.94 4.33 -8.93
C ASP A 310 -5.72 4.92 -8.19
N PRO A 311 -5.80 5.12 -6.86
CA PRO A 311 -4.73 5.74 -6.08
C PRO A 311 -3.49 4.85 -5.94
N GLY A 312 -3.51 3.66 -6.51
CA GLY A 312 -2.45 2.68 -6.41
C GLY A 312 -2.65 1.67 -5.28
N GLY A 313 -1.58 1.33 -4.60
CA GLY A 313 -1.55 0.35 -3.52
C GLY A 313 -0.25 -0.44 -3.47
N LEU A 314 -0.33 -1.76 -3.42
CA LEU A 314 0.82 -2.65 -3.26
C LEU A 314 1.75 -2.65 -4.48
N LEU A 315 3.04 -2.45 -4.24
CA LEU A 315 4.09 -2.46 -5.27
C LEU A 315 4.16 -3.79 -6.02
N ASN A 316 4.16 -4.92 -5.30
CA ASN A 316 4.13 -6.25 -5.90
C ASN A 316 2.85 -6.49 -6.73
N GLY A 317 1.73 -5.88 -6.35
CA GLY A 317 0.49 -5.88 -7.14
C GLY A 317 0.70 -5.22 -8.51
N ALA A 318 1.39 -4.05 -8.54
CA ALA A 318 1.73 -3.39 -9.81
C ALA A 318 2.65 -4.26 -10.69
N VAL A 319 3.65 -4.91 -10.07
CA VAL A 319 4.54 -5.83 -10.79
C VAL A 319 3.74 -6.98 -11.41
N GLY A 320 2.84 -7.61 -10.65
CA GLY A 320 2.04 -8.74 -11.14
C GLY A 320 1.02 -8.36 -12.21
N VAL A 321 0.34 -7.20 -12.08
CA VAL A 321 -0.56 -6.69 -13.14
C VAL A 321 0.22 -6.36 -14.42
N SER A 322 1.41 -5.77 -14.31
CA SER A 322 2.29 -5.56 -15.45
C SER A 322 2.72 -6.89 -16.09
N ALA A 323 3.04 -7.89 -15.27
CA ALA A 323 3.44 -9.22 -15.71
C ALA A 323 2.34 -9.98 -16.48
N VAL A 324 1.05 -9.61 -16.33
CA VAL A 324 -0.02 -10.12 -17.20
C VAL A 324 0.28 -9.83 -18.67
N PHE A 325 0.84 -8.66 -18.97
CA PHE A 325 1.00 -8.15 -20.33
C PHE A 325 2.47 -8.20 -20.83
N LEU A 326 3.44 -8.11 -19.93
CA LEU A 326 4.88 -8.12 -20.25
C LEU A 326 5.39 -9.56 -20.43
N LYS A 327 6.52 -9.69 -21.14
CA LYS A 327 7.25 -10.96 -21.23
C LYS A 327 7.91 -11.28 -19.89
N PRO A 328 8.15 -12.56 -19.60
CA PRO A 328 8.93 -12.94 -18.42
C PRO A 328 10.26 -12.19 -18.34
N ASP A 329 10.68 -11.85 -17.13
CA ASP A 329 11.94 -11.14 -16.81
C ASP A 329 12.08 -9.71 -17.36
N GLU A 330 11.09 -9.15 -18.06
CA GLU A 330 11.10 -7.71 -18.39
C GLU A 330 11.03 -6.87 -17.11
N THR A 331 11.85 -5.82 -17.05
CA THR A 331 11.87 -4.89 -15.91
C THR A 331 10.53 -4.15 -15.81
N VAL A 332 9.95 -4.10 -14.62
CA VAL A 332 8.72 -3.34 -14.36
C VAL A 332 9.05 -2.00 -13.70
N VAL A 333 9.87 -2.03 -12.67
CA VAL A 333 10.19 -0.85 -11.88
C VAL A 333 11.53 -1.06 -11.16
N SER A 334 12.27 0.03 -10.93
CA SER A 334 13.41 0.02 -10.02
C SER A 334 13.22 1.06 -8.93
N THR A 335 13.87 0.85 -7.77
CA THR A 335 13.85 1.79 -6.65
C THR A 335 15.25 2.31 -6.36
N LYS A 336 15.33 3.60 -6.02
CA LYS A 336 16.56 4.23 -5.56
C LYS A 336 16.28 4.95 -4.24
N GLY A 337 17.03 4.59 -3.21
CA GLY A 337 16.91 5.17 -1.88
C GLY A 337 17.86 6.34 -1.64
N ARG A 338 18.25 6.52 -0.38
CA ARG A 338 19.15 7.61 0.03
C ARG A 338 20.42 7.63 -0.83
N ASN A 339 20.86 8.82 -1.21
CA ASN A 339 22.02 9.04 -2.09
C ASN A 339 21.85 8.49 -3.51
N ASN A 340 20.62 8.36 -3.99
CA ASN A 340 20.29 7.86 -5.34
C ASN A 340 20.86 6.46 -5.65
N LYS A 341 21.15 5.68 -4.61
CA LYS A 341 21.63 4.30 -4.76
C LYS A 341 20.47 3.40 -5.14
N ARG A 342 20.63 2.64 -6.24
CA ARG A 342 19.65 1.64 -6.66
C ARG A 342 19.57 0.52 -5.60
N GLU A 343 18.37 0.28 -5.06
CA GLU A 343 18.11 -0.69 -4.01
C GLU A 343 17.55 -1.98 -4.58
N SER A 344 16.62 -1.88 -5.53
CA SER A 344 16.01 -3.05 -6.16
C SER A 344 15.63 -2.80 -7.61
N VAL A 345 15.50 -3.91 -8.36
CA VAL A 345 14.89 -3.95 -9.70
C VAL A 345 13.87 -5.08 -9.67
N LEU A 346 12.61 -4.75 -9.86
CA LEU A 346 11.51 -5.70 -9.89
C LEU A 346 11.11 -5.98 -11.33
N LYS A 347 10.92 -7.26 -11.64
CA LYS A 347 10.69 -7.77 -12.98
C LYS A 347 9.38 -8.55 -13.08
N ALA A 348 8.92 -8.79 -14.28
CA ALA A 348 7.74 -9.60 -14.56
C ALA A 348 8.02 -11.09 -14.32
N ARG A 349 8.21 -11.48 -13.04
CA ARG A 349 8.51 -12.85 -12.60
C ARG A 349 7.86 -13.14 -11.23
N PRO A 350 7.51 -14.40 -10.94
CA PRO A 350 6.77 -14.77 -9.73
C PRO A 350 7.43 -14.31 -8.43
N GLU A 351 8.75 -14.33 -8.34
CA GLU A 351 9.50 -13.93 -7.14
C GLU A 351 9.28 -12.46 -6.76
N ASP A 352 8.95 -11.61 -7.73
CA ASP A 352 8.80 -10.17 -7.54
C ASP A 352 7.34 -9.74 -7.31
N TYR A 353 6.33 -10.59 -7.61
CA TYR A 353 4.92 -10.24 -7.41
C TYR A 353 4.14 -11.17 -6.47
N LEU A 354 4.61 -12.37 -6.17
CA LEU A 354 3.93 -13.23 -5.20
C LEU A 354 4.21 -12.77 -3.76
N LEU A 355 3.16 -12.66 -2.96
CA LEU A 355 3.26 -12.32 -1.53
C LEU A 355 3.71 -13.48 -0.65
N SER A 356 3.51 -14.71 -1.13
CA SER A 356 3.87 -15.94 -0.42
C SER A 356 4.13 -17.07 -1.40
N ALA A 357 4.83 -18.10 -0.94
CA ALA A 357 5.00 -19.32 -1.72
C ALA A 357 3.63 -19.94 -2.04
N GLY A 358 3.32 -20.08 -3.32
CA GLY A 358 2.05 -20.59 -3.80
C GLY A 358 2.06 -20.80 -5.30
N THR A 359 0.92 -21.23 -5.85
CA THR A 359 0.75 -21.36 -7.29
C THR A 359 0.68 -19.96 -7.92
N ASP A 360 1.51 -19.74 -8.93
CA ASP A 360 1.47 -18.50 -9.70
C ASP A 360 0.12 -18.39 -10.45
N PRO A 361 -0.68 -17.34 -10.18
CA PRO A 361 -1.98 -17.16 -10.83
C PRO A 361 -1.86 -16.87 -12.33
N LEU A 362 -0.67 -16.51 -12.82
CA LEU A 362 -0.45 -16.14 -14.22
C LEU A 362 -0.10 -17.36 -15.11
N VAL A 363 0.21 -18.51 -14.55
CA VAL A 363 0.56 -19.74 -15.33
C VAL A 363 -0.54 -20.16 -16.29
N GLN A 364 -1.81 -19.93 -15.93
CA GLN A 364 -2.96 -20.36 -16.75
C GLN A 364 -3.45 -19.27 -17.72
N LEU A 365 -2.74 -18.14 -17.80
CA LEU A 365 -3.13 -17.09 -18.76
C LEU A 365 -2.92 -17.56 -20.20
N PRO A 366 -3.88 -17.25 -21.10
CA PRO A 366 -3.69 -17.48 -22.54
C PRO A 366 -2.44 -16.74 -23.03
N ALA A 367 -1.57 -17.45 -23.75
CA ALA A 367 -0.31 -16.87 -24.24
C ALA A 367 -0.52 -15.64 -25.14
N GLU A 368 -1.66 -15.58 -25.81
CA GLU A 368 -2.06 -14.51 -26.72
C GLU A 368 -2.21 -13.16 -26.03
N VAL A 369 -2.50 -13.15 -24.72
CA VAL A 369 -2.67 -11.92 -23.92
C VAL A 369 -1.42 -11.03 -23.96
N LYS A 370 -0.24 -11.65 -24.09
CA LYS A 370 1.02 -10.91 -24.23
C LYS A 370 1.24 -10.26 -25.60
N ASN A 371 0.41 -10.59 -26.59
CA ASN A 371 0.59 -10.15 -27.98
C ASN A 371 -0.55 -9.28 -28.51
N VAL A 372 -1.73 -9.31 -27.88
CA VAL A 372 -2.88 -8.49 -28.34
C VAL A 372 -2.65 -7.01 -28.07
N PRO A 373 -3.17 -6.09 -28.92
CA PRO A 373 -3.15 -4.67 -28.65
C PRO A 373 -3.72 -4.34 -27.27
N VAL A 374 -3.02 -3.49 -26.51
CA VAL A 374 -3.47 -3.00 -25.20
C VAL A 374 -3.50 -1.48 -25.21
N ALA A 375 -4.56 -0.90 -24.69
CA ALA A 375 -4.65 0.50 -24.33
C ALA A 375 -4.84 0.64 -22.81
N VAL A 376 -4.09 1.53 -22.17
CA VAL A 376 -4.23 1.85 -20.75
C VAL A 376 -4.83 3.23 -20.61
N ILE A 377 -5.92 3.36 -19.87
CA ILE A 377 -6.55 4.67 -19.63
C ILE A 377 -6.12 5.18 -18.25
N ILE A 378 -5.61 6.42 -18.22
CA ILE A 378 -5.18 7.10 -16.99
C ILE A 378 -5.78 8.50 -16.88
N ASN A 379 -5.80 9.05 -15.66
CA ASN A 379 -6.13 10.45 -15.38
C ASN A 379 -5.37 10.95 -14.15
N SER A 380 -5.59 12.18 -13.72
CA SER A 380 -4.94 12.76 -12.53
C SER A 380 -5.27 12.05 -11.21
N GLY A 381 -6.25 11.13 -11.18
CA GLY A 381 -6.50 10.23 -10.05
C GLY A 381 -5.73 8.92 -10.11
N SER A 382 -5.01 8.63 -11.21
CA SER A 382 -4.12 7.48 -11.34
C SER A 382 -2.80 7.76 -10.66
N ALA A 383 -2.47 7.05 -9.57
CA ALA A 383 -1.28 7.35 -8.76
C ALA A 383 -0.48 6.09 -8.39
N SER A 384 0.81 6.25 -8.08
CA SER A 384 1.67 5.23 -7.47
C SER A 384 1.70 3.90 -8.28
N ALA A 385 1.15 2.80 -7.77
CA ALA A 385 1.11 1.49 -8.44
C ALA A 385 0.48 1.55 -9.84
N SER A 386 -0.56 2.39 -10.04
CA SER A 386 -1.17 2.62 -11.36
C SER A 386 -0.17 3.24 -12.34
N GLU A 387 0.66 4.16 -11.85
CA GLU A 387 1.70 4.83 -12.65
C GLU A 387 2.87 3.88 -12.95
N ILE A 388 3.18 2.95 -12.04
CA ILE A 388 4.15 1.88 -12.29
C ILE A 388 3.69 1.01 -13.46
N VAL A 389 2.42 0.58 -13.46
CA VAL A 389 1.86 -0.24 -14.55
C VAL A 389 1.85 0.54 -15.86
N ALA A 390 1.33 1.77 -15.85
CA ALA A 390 1.26 2.61 -17.05
C ALA A 390 2.67 2.89 -17.61
N GLY A 391 3.62 3.28 -16.76
CA GLY A 391 4.99 3.58 -17.14
C GLY A 391 5.75 2.36 -17.66
N ALA A 392 5.57 1.20 -17.03
CA ALA A 392 6.19 -0.04 -17.49
C ALA A 392 5.69 -0.47 -18.87
N LEU A 393 4.38 -0.44 -19.07
CA LEU A 393 3.78 -0.82 -20.35
C LEU A 393 4.10 0.20 -21.45
N GLN A 394 4.20 1.49 -21.13
CA GLN A 394 4.63 2.55 -22.05
C GLN A 394 6.08 2.38 -22.49
N ASP A 395 7.00 2.21 -21.53
CA ASP A 395 8.43 2.11 -21.80
C ASP A 395 8.79 0.88 -22.63
N HIS A 396 8.11 -0.25 -22.38
CA HIS A 396 8.21 -1.45 -23.20
C HIS A 396 7.46 -1.38 -24.53
N LYS A 397 6.79 -0.26 -24.82
CA LYS A 397 5.92 -0.11 -26.01
C LYS A 397 4.90 -1.24 -26.11
N ARG A 398 4.41 -1.69 -24.95
CA ARG A 398 3.47 -2.81 -24.84
C ARG A 398 2.02 -2.35 -24.87
N ALA A 399 1.74 -1.12 -24.46
CA ALA A 399 0.43 -0.51 -24.50
C ALA A 399 0.52 0.95 -24.95
N VAL A 400 -0.56 1.45 -25.53
CA VAL A 400 -0.77 2.88 -25.76
C VAL A 400 -1.45 3.47 -24.54
N ILE A 401 -0.87 4.52 -23.96
CA ILE A 401 -1.44 5.23 -22.82
C ILE A 401 -2.37 6.33 -23.32
N VAL A 402 -3.62 6.31 -22.85
CA VAL A 402 -4.71 7.20 -23.29
C VAL A 402 -5.27 7.97 -22.11
N GLY A 403 -5.66 9.20 -22.27
CA GLY A 403 -6.32 9.99 -21.22
C GLY A 403 -5.63 11.29 -20.91
N THR A 404 -5.54 11.66 -19.64
CA THR A 404 -4.82 12.84 -19.17
C THR A 404 -3.63 12.42 -18.32
N ARG A 405 -2.73 13.37 -18.04
CA ARG A 405 -1.55 13.14 -17.19
C ARG A 405 -1.94 12.55 -15.84
N SER A 406 -1.17 11.58 -15.34
CA SER A 406 -1.37 10.96 -14.04
C SER A 406 -0.94 11.88 -12.89
N PHE A 407 -1.14 11.44 -11.65
CA PHE A 407 -0.93 12.23 -10.43
C PHE A 407 0.53 12.64 -10.21
N GLY A 408 1.49 11.73 -10.40
CA GLY A 408 2.91 12.01 -10.22
C GLY A 408 3.49 11.54 -8.88
N LYS A 409 2.92 10.51 -8.26
CA LYS A 409 3.46 9.94 -7.02
C LYS A 409 4.52 8.88 -7.31
N GLY A 410 5.79 9.28 -7.29
CA GLY A 410 6.95 8.41 -7.48
C GLY A 410 7.65 7.97 -6.19
N SER A 411 7.07 8.22 -5.01
CA SER A 411 7.65 7.90 -3.71
C SER A 411 7.21 6.51 -3.21
N VAL A 412 8.16 5.79 -2.58
CA VAL A 412 7.95 4.47 -1.96
C VAL A 412 7.91 4.62 -0.45
N GLN A 413 6.82 4.20 0.18
CA GLN A 413 6.70 4.18 1.63
C GLN A 413 6.98 2.79 2.18
N SER A 414 7.86 2.74 3.19
CA SER A 414 8.04 1.57 4.05
C SER A 414 7.20 1.70 5.30
N VAL A 415 6.58 0.60 5.72
CA VAL A 415 5.78 0.54 6.95
C VAL A 415 6.56 -0.24 8.00
N ILE A 416 6.99 0.46 9.04
CA ILE A 416 7.84 -0.07 10.11
C ILE A 416 7.02 -0.12 11.39
N PRO A 417 6.67 -1.33 11.91
CA PRO A 417 5.98 -1.45 13.18
C PRO A 417 6.80 -0.86 14.34
N VAL A 418 6.14 -0.20 15.28
CA VAL A 418 6.75 0.35 16.50
C VAL A 418 6.22 -0.33 17.75
N SER A 419 6.92 -0.15 18.87
CA SER A 419 6.72 -0.91 20.10
C SER A 419 5.36 -0.70 20.78
N ASP A 420 4.67 0.40 20.52
CA ASP A 420 3.34 0.69 21.06
C ASP A 420 2.20 -0.01 20.31
N GLY A 421 2.53 -0.78 19.26
CA GLY A 421 1.59 -1.48 18.39
C GLY A 421 1.08 -0.65 17.21
N GLY A 422 1.56 0.58 17.05
CA GLY A 422 1.41 1.40 15.86
C GLY A 422 2.45 1.09 14.79
N ALA A 423 2.59 1.97 13.79
CA ALA A 423 3.60 1.88 12.76
C ALA A 423 4.02 3.25 12.23
N LEU A 424 5.27 3.33 11.80
CA LEU A 424 5.80 4.44 11.06
C LEU A 424 5.71 4.11 9.56
N LYS A 425 4.94 4.88 8.82
CA LYS A 425 4.94 4.88 7.36
C LYS A 425 5.84 6.02 6.91
N ILE A 426 6.93 5.71 6.24
CA ILE A 426 7.97 6.69 5.91
C ILE A 426 8.45 6.48 4.48
N THR A 427 8.71 7.58 3.77
CA THR A 427 9.29 7.54 2.44
C THR A 427 10.75 7.13 2.52
N THR A 428 11.10 5.99 1.92
CA THR A 428 12.44 5.40 1.96
C THR A 428 13.14 5.42 0.61
N ALA A 429 12.39 5.48 -0.49
CA ALA A 429 12.94 5.46 -1.84
C ALA A 429 12.01 6.17 -2.83
N LEU A 430 12.54 6.44 -4.01
CA LEU A 430 11.77 6.80 -5.19
C LEU A 430 11.81 5.65 -6.19
N TYR A 431 10.75 5.49 -6.99
CA TYR A 431 10.75 4.49 -8.05
C TYR A 431 10.90 5.11 -9.44
N TYR A 432 11.40 4.28 -10.34
CA TYR A 432 11.77 4.65 -11.70
C TYR A 432 11.21 3.63 -12.67
N THR A 433 10.75 4.10 -13.81
CA THR A 433 10.27 3.25 -14.91
C THR A 433 11.42 2.41 -15.51
N PRO A 434 11.14 1.43 -16.39
CA PRO A 434 12.19 0.66 -17.06
C PRO A 434 13.25 1.50 -17.75
N ASN A 435 12.90 2.64 -18.32
CA ASN A 435 13.80 3.58 -18.96
C ASN A 435 14.48 4.56 -17.99
N ASP A 436 14.47 4.26 -16.67
CA ASP A 436 15.06 5.07 -15.59
C ASP A 436 14.48 6.49 -15.47
N ARG A 437 13.23 6.71 -15.90
CA ARG A 437 12.49 7.97 -15.71
C ARG A 437 11.91 8.02 -14.31
N SER A 438 12.10 9.12 -13.58
CA SER A 438 11.36 9.40 -12.35
C SER A 438 10.04 10.06 -12.71
N ILE A 439 8.94 9.56 -12.15
CA ILE A 439 7.62 10.15 -12.32
C ILE A 439 7.23 11.07 -11.16
N GLN A 440 8.10 11.20 -10.14
CA GLN A 440 7.85 12.05 -8.97
C GLN A 440 7.58 13.48 -9.42
N ALA A 441 6.45 14.04 -8.97
CA ALA A 441 5.95 15.38 -9.26
C ALA A 441 5.72 15.70 -10.77
N THR A 442 5.87 14.70 -11.65
CA THR A 442 5.67 14.87 -13.11
C THR A 442 4.57 13.97 -13.68
N GLY A 443 4.36 12.77 -13.10
CA GLY A 443 3.39 11.80 -13.58
C GLY A 443 3.77 11.12 -14.90
N ILE A 444 2.86 10.27 -15.38
CA ILE A 444 2.91 9.63 -16.70
C ILE A 444 2.15 10.50 -17.70
N ILE A 445 2.82 10.89 -18.77
CA ILE A 445 2.20 11.60 -19.89
C ILE A 445 1.56 10.57 -20.83
N PRO A 446 0.28 10.74 -21.21
CA PRO A 446 -0.36 9.81 -22.15
C PRO A 446 0.22 9.94 -23.58
N ASP A 447 0.29 8.83 -24.29
CA ASP A 447 0.66 8.80 -25.72
C ASP A 447 -0.41 9.51 -26.57
N VAL A 448 -1.66 9.31 -26.19
CA VAL A 448 -2.83 9.92 -26.82
C VAL A 448 -3.63 10.67 -25.76
N GLU A 449 -3.51 12.00 -25.80
CA GLU A 449 -4.23 12.86 -24.87
C GLU A 449 -5.71 12.96 -25.25
N VAL A 450 -6.59 12.68 -24.29
CA VAL A 450 -8.04 12.80 -24.40
C VAL A 450 -8.58 13.36 -23.10
N GLN A 451 -9.15 14.57 -23.17
CA GLN A 451 -9.72 15.23 -22.01
C GLN A 451 -11.02 14.55 -21.54
N ASP A 452 -11.23 14.50 -20.23
CA ASP A 452 -12.50 14.11 -19.64
C ASP A 452 -13.38 15.37 -19.41
N LYS A 453 -14.40 15.53 -20.24
CA LYS A 453 -15.32 16.69 -20.20
C LYS A 453 -16.10 16.80 -18.88
N ASN A 454 -16.20 15.72 -18.14
CA ASN A 454 -16.94 15.66 -16.87
C ASN A 454 -16.05 15.94 -15.66
N ARG A 455 -14.72 16.01 -15.83
CA ARG A 455 -13.79 16.26 -14.74
C ARG A 455 -13.49 17.75 -14.63
N VAL A 456 -13.95 18.35 -13.54
CA VAL A 456 -13.82 19.80 -13.28
C VAL A 456 -12.51 20.16 -12.56
N PHE A 457 -11.88 19.20 -11.89
CA PHE A 457 -10.72 19.44 -11.04
C PHE A 457 -9.65 18.37 -11.24
N GLU A 458 -8.42 18.82 -11.49
CA GLU A 458 -7.22 17.99 -11.52
C GLU A 458 -6.33 18.34 -10.33
N SER A 459 -5.74 17.33 -9.71
CA SER A 459 -4.78 17.49 -8.61
C SER A 459 -3.57 16.62 -8.90
N HIS A 460 -2.39 17.14 -8.64
CA HIS A 460 -1.11 16.47 -8.87
C HIS A 460 -0.26 16.48 -7.61
N GLU A 461 0.74 15.60 -7.54
CA GLU A 461 1.71 15.52 -6.44
C GLU A 461 2.39 16.87 -6.18
N ALA A 462 2.72 17.60 -7.24
CA ALA A 462 3.37 18.90 -7.16
C ALA A 462 2.50 20.01 -6.52
N ASP A 463 1.19 19.78 -6.37
CA ASP A 463 0.28 20.70 -5.68
C ASP A 463 0.33 20.53 -4.15
N LEU A 464 0.85 19.39 -3.66
CA LEU A 464 0.93 19.10 -2.24
C LEU A 464 2.06 19.91 -1.58
N SER A 465 1.76 20.51 -0.44
CA SER A 465 2.77 21.22 0.35
C SER A 465 3.81 20.22 0.90
N GLY A 466 5.10 20.51 0.73
CA GLY A 466 6.18 19.65 1.19
C GLY A 466 6.43 18.41 0.34
N HIS A 467 5.89 18.34 -0.89
CA HIS A 467 6.19 17.24 -1.81
C HIS A 467 7.68 17.14 -2.14
N ILE A 468 8.14 15.95 -2.44
CA ILE A 468 9.51 15.72 -2.89
C ILE A 468 9.58 16.07 -4.38
N GLY A 469 10.52 16.97 -4.76
CA GLY A 469 10.71 17.36 -6.14
C GLY A 469 11.27 16.22 -7.01
N ASN A 470 11.23 16.40 -8.34
CA ASN A 470 11.71 15.40 -9.29
C ASN A 470 13.25 15.29 -9.24
N PRO A 471 13.83 14.11 -8.95
CA PRO A 471 15.28 13.95 -8.82
C PRO A 471 16.04 14.05 -10.16
N ASN A 472 15.36 13.95 -11.31
CA ASN A 472 15.96 14.08 -12.63
C ASN A 472 16.01 15.53 -13.11
N GLY A 473 15.63 16.50 -12.25
CA GLY A 473 15.65 17.93 -12.57
C GLY A 473 14.52 18.38 -13.51
N SER A 474 13.54 17.53 -13.76
CA SER A 474 12.31 17.92 -14.47
C SER A 474 11.53 18.93 -13.61
N GLU A 475 10.90 19.91 -14.24
CA GLU A 475 10.05 20.85 -13.52
C GLU A 475 8.81 20.14 -12.98
N ASP A 476 8.45 20.42 -11.72
CA ASP A 476 7.26 19.93 -11.10
C ASP A 476 6.02 20.42 -11.83
N VAL A 477 5.11 19.51 -12.16
CA VAL A 477 3.89 19.83 -12.93
C VAL A 477 2.74 20.06 -11.97
N LYS A 478 2.39 21.32 -11.77
CA LYS A 478 1.25 21.74 -10.95
C LYS A 478 -0.02 21.84 -11.79
N SER A 479 -1.16 21.72 -11.12
CA SER A 479 -2.46 21.95 -11.74
C SER A 479 -2.55 23.40 -12.25
N SER A 480 -3.22 23.60 -13.38
CA SER A 480 -3.47 24.93 -13.96
C SER A 480 -4.53 25.74 -13.17
N ALA A 481 -5.18 25.15 -12.20
CA ALA A 481 -6.15 25.83 -11.36
C ALA A 481 -5.44 26.84 -10.43
N LYS A 482 -5.79 28.11 -10.57
CA LYS A 482 -5.29 29.19 -9.71
C LYS A 482 -5.63 28.86 -8.26
N PRO A 483 -4.65 28.87 -7.31
CA PRO A 483 -4.95 28.63 -5.91
C PRO A 483 -5.97 29.69 -5.44
N ALA A 484 -7.04 29.27 -4.80
CA ALA A 484 -7.82 30.19 -3.98
C ALA A 484 -6.83 30.80 -2.97
N ALA A 485 -6.79 32.15 -2.92
CA ALA A 485 -5.85 32.90 -2.12
C ALA A 485 -5.68 32.28 -0.74
N ALA A 486 -4.42 32.09 -0.34
CA ALA A 486 -4.03 31.63 0.98
C ALA A 486 -4.64 32.58 2.01
N SER A 487 -5.71 32.18 2.67
CA SER A 487 -6.14 32.71 3.94
C SER A 487 -5.20 32.15 5.02
N GLU A 488 -4.81 32.99 5.97
CA GLU A 488 -4.01 32.66 7.15
C GLU A 488 -4.41 31.33 7.80
N PRO A 489 -3.51 30.63 8.52
CA PRO A 489 -3.77 29.33 9.08
C PRO A 489 -4.91 29.40 10.11
N GLU A 490 -6.13 29.22 9.65
CA GLU A 490 -7.24 28.83 10.53
C GLU A 490 -7.01 27.39 10.99
N GLU A 491 -7.23 27.17 12.29
CA GLU A 491 -7.27 25.84 12.91
C GLU A 491 -8.05 24.84 12.03
N PRO A 492 -7.67 23.56 11.98
CA PRO A 492 -8.32 22.57 11.14
C PRO A 492 -9.77 22.36 11.62
N LYS A 493 -10.69 23.14 11.10
CA LYS A 493 -12.09 22.78 11.06
C LYS A 493 -12.21 21.53 10.20
N PRO A 494 -13.02 20.53 10.59
CA PRO A 494 -13.24 19.36 9.76
C PRO A 494 -13.69 19.86 8.38
N ALA A 495 -12.94 19.47 7.35
CA ALA A 495 -13.18 19.85 5.96
C ALA A 495 -14.65 19.61 5.63
N ALA A 496 -15.41 20.70 5.52
CA ALA A 496 -16.68 20.68 4.85
C ALA A 496 -16.39 20.33 3.39
N ALA A 497 -16.68 19.09 3.03
CA ALA A 497 -16.67 18.66 1.65
C ALA A 497 -17.53 19.65 0.86
N SER A 498 -16.93 20.37 -0.09
CA SER A 498 -17.66 21.20 -1.01
C SER A 498 -18.67 20.29 -1.71
N GLU A 499 -19.95 20.54 -1.47
CA GLU A 499 -21.06 19.83 -2.06
C GLU A 499 -21.21 20.15 -3.55
N ALA A 500 -20.37 19.55 -4.37
CA ALA A 500 -20.81 19.16 -5.70
C ALA A 500 -21.47 17.78 -5.50
N LYS A 501 -22.80 17.77 -5.38
CA LYS A 501 -23.58 16.53 -5.32
C LYS A 501 -23.26 15.72 -6.58
N PRO A 502 -22.45 14.64 -6.51
CA PRO A 502 -22.36 13.74 -7.65
C PRO A 502 -23.76 13.16 -7.83
N LYS A 503 -24.30 13.26 -9.05
CA LYS A 503 -25.59 12.66 -9.38
C LYS A 503 -25.51 11.18 -8.97
N LEU A 504 -26.49 10.72 -8.21
CA LEU A 504 -26.63 9.35 -7.69
C LEU A 504 -26.45 8.26 -8.79
N GLU A 505 -26.56 8.66 -10.06
CA GLU A 505 -26.34 7.83 -11.24
C GLU A 505 -24.86 7.52 -11.55
N GLU A 506 -23.91 8.35 -11.11
CA GLU A 506 -22.47 8.12 -11.35
C GLU A 506 -21.85 7.14 -10.35
N LEU A 507 -22.48 6.94 -9.19
CA LEU A 507 -22.01 6.06 -8.11
C LEU A 507 -22.31 4.57 -8.32
N SER A 508 -23.06 4.17 -9.36
CA SER A 508 -23.29 2.76 -9.61
C SER A 508 -22.07 2.13 -10.30
N SER A 509 -21.11 1.74 -9.48
CA SER A 509 -19.92 0.95 -9.86
C SER A 509 -20.22 -0.36 -10.62
N ARG A 510 -21.49 -0.65 -10.90
CA ARG A 510 -21.99 -1.86 -11.56
C ARG A 510 -22.43 -1.65 -13.02
N ARG A 511 -22.46 -0.40 -13.52
CA ARG A 511 -22.83 -0.19 -14.93
C ARG A 511 -21.74 -0.72 -15.85
N LYS A 512 -22.16 -1.46 -16.88
CA LYS A 512 -21.29 -1.85 -18.00
C LYS A 512 -20.71 -0.55 -18.59
N PRO A 513 -19.40 -0.46 -18.81
CA PRO A 513 -18.78 0.70 -19.43
C PRO A 513 -19.38 0.93 -20.82
N ASP A 514 -19.68 2.19 -21.14
CA ASP A 514 -20.35 2.58 -22.37
C ASP A 514 -19.45 3.54 -23.18
N PRO A 515 -18.79 3.06 -24.24
CA PRO A 515 -17.91 3.88 -25.06
C PRO A 515 -18.61 5.06 -25.74
N SER A 516 -19.95 5.04 -25.87
CA SER A 516 -20.69 6.15 -26.47
C SER A 516 -20.76 7.38 -25.55
N LYS A 517 -20.57 7.19 -24.25
CA LYS A 517 -20.65 8.24 -23.21
C LYS A 517 -19.28 8.60 -22.62
N ASP A 518 -18.24 7.88 -22.95
CA ASP A 518 -16.89 8.02 -22.42
C ASP A 518 -15.90 8.19 -23.58
N ASP A 519 -15.48 9.43 -23.83
CA ASP A 519 -14.59 9.79 -24.95
C ASP A 519 -13.23 9.09 -24.84
N GLN A 520 -12.69 8.94 -23.60
CA GLN A 520 -11.41 8.25 -23.36
C GLN A 520 -11.54 6.75 -23.64
N LEU A 521 -12.61 6.12 -23.15
CA LEU A 521 -12.87 4.71 -23.42
C LEU A 521 -13.12 4.44 -24.90
N ARG A 522 -13.87 5.32 -25.58
CA ARG A 522 -14.10 5.22 -27.02
C ARG A 522 -12.79 5.27 -27.79
N LYS A 523 -11.91 6.26 -27.49
CA LYS A 523 -10.62 6.39 -28.16
C LYS A 523 -9.71 5.18 -27.90
N ALA A 524 -9.69 4.67 -26.68
CA ALA A 524 -8.93 3.47 -26.32
C ALA A 524 -9.44 2.24 -27.11
N LEU A 525 -10.76 2.08 -27.23
CA LEU A 525 -11.38 1.01 -28.02
C LEU A 525 -11.04 1.12 -29.51
N ASP A 526 -11.14 2.34 -30.08
CA ASP A 526 -10.81 2.60 -31.49
C ASP A 526 -9.35 2.26 -31.80
N LEU A 527 -8.43 2.60 -30.89
CA LEU A 527 -7.00 2.27 -31.03
C LEU A 527 -6.76 0.76 -31.05
N VAL A 528 -7.30 0.01 -30.09
CA VAL A 528 -7.08 -1.45 -30.05
C VAL A 528 -7.78 -2.18 -31.19
N LYS A 529 -8.79 -1.56 -31.82
CA LYS A 529 -9.47 -2.07 -33.04
C LYS A 529 -8.67 -1.80 -34.32
N ASN A 530 -7.77 -0.82 -34.31
CA ASN A 530 -6.93 -0.46 -35.45
C ASN A 530 -5.44 -0.70 -35.15
N PRO A 531 -4.90 -1.92 -35.43
CA PRO A 531 -3.52 -2.25 -35.12
C PRO A 531 -2.47 -1.31 -35.72
N ALA A 532 -2.73 -0.72 -36.88
CA ALA A 532 -1.80 0.21 -37.54
C ALA A 532 -1.71 1.55 -36.76
N GLU A 533 -2.85 2.09 -36.33
CA GLU A 533 -2.90 3.32 -35.52
C GLU A 533 -2.34 3.06 -34.13
N TRP A 534 -2.69 1.92 -33.52
CA TRP A 534 -2.14 1.50 -32.22
C TRP A 534 -0.61 1.42 -32.27
N GLN A 535 -0.03 0.75 -33.28
CA GLN A 535 1.42 0.63 -33.44
C GLN A 535 2.11 2.00 -33.62
N LYS A 536 1.48 2.93 -34.37
CA LYS A 536 1.99 4.29 -34.58
C LYS A 536 1.94 5.13 -33.31
N SER A 537 1.01 4.88 -32.43
CA SER A 537 0.81 5.64 -31.19
C SER A 537 1.71 5.20 -30.03
N LEU A 538 2.37 4.04 -30.14
CA LEU A 538 3.22 3.50 -29.08
C LEU A 538 4.43 4.39 -28.80
N GLY A 539 4.57 4.86 -27.54
CA GLY A 539 5.72 5.61 -27.06
C GLY A 539 5.85 7.03 -27.64
N THR A 540 4.77 7.59 -28.17
CA THR A 540 4.78 8.97 -28.72
C THR A 540 4.97 10.02 -27.63
N ALA A 541 4.58 9.74 -26.37
CA ALA A 541 4.81 10.62 -25.23
C ALA A 541 6.30 10.86 -24.96
N ALA A 542 7.13 9.83 -25.03
CA ALA A 542 8.57 9.94 -24.80
C ALA A 542 9.25 10.85 -25.83
N VAL A 543 8.75 10.88 -27.07
CA VAL A 543 9.24 11.80 -28.12
C VAL A 543 8.88 13.24 -27.78
N LYS A 544 7.64 13.48 -27.35
CA LYS A 544 7.17 14.81 -26.92
C LYS A 544 7.96 15.34 -25.72
N GLU A 545 8.17 14.51 -24.69
CA GLU A 545 8.99 14.87 -23.52
C GLU A 545 10.41 15.28 -23.93
N ALA A 546 11.03 14.52 -24.84
CA ALA A 546 12.37 14.81 -25.32
C ALA A 546 12.45 16.11 -26.14
N GLU A 547 11.41 16.42 -26.92
CA GLU A 547 11.30 17.66 -27.68
C GLU A 547 11.04 18.88 -26.79
N GLU A 548 10.17 18.76 -25.79
CA GLU A 548 9.93 19.81 -24.78
C GLU A 548 11.18 20.14 -23.98
N ALA A 549 11.92 19.11 -23.54
CA ALA A 549 13.18 19.28 -22.81
C ALA A 549 14.25 20.01 -23.67
N LYS A 550 14.35 19.68 -24.96
CA LYS A 550 15.26 20.35 -25.90
C LYS A 550 14.89 21.82 -26.15
N ASN A 551 13.60 22.12 -26.27
CA ASN A 551 13.15 23.48 -26.49
C ASN A 551 13.36 24.37 -25.26
N LYS A 552 13.06 23.86 -24.04
CA LYS A 552 13.35 24.57 -22.79
C LYS A 552 14.86 24.79 -22.54
N GLY A 553 15.72 23.86 -22.98
CA GLY A 553 17.17 24.03 -22.95
C GLY A 553 17.65 25.21 -23.81
N LYS A 554 17.11 25.35 -25.01
CA LYS A 554 17.41 26.47 -25.92
C LYS A 554 16.93 27.83 -25.40
N ASP A 555 15.81 27.88 -24.71
CA ASP A 555 15.27 29.12 -24.15
C ASP A 555 16.09 29.58 -22.93
N LYS A 556 16.58 28.65 -22.08
CA LYS A 556 17.50 28.95 -20.99
C LYS A 556 18.89 29.43 -21.48
N GLU A 557 19.37 28.93 -22.60
CA GLU A 557 20.63 29.35 -23.22
C GLU A 557 20.51 30.76 -23.82
N LYS A 558 19.40 31.05 -24.51
CA LYS A 558 19.11 32.41 -25.03
C LYS A 558 18.89 33.45 -23.93
N ALA A 559 18.34 33.06 -22.77
CA ALA A 559 18.17 33.95 -21.64
C ALA A 559 19.52 34.30 -20.97
N LYS A 560 20.48 33.37 -20.94
CA LYS A 560 21.85 33.62 -20.42
C LYS A 560 22.66 34.52 -21.35
N ASP A 561 22.55 34.35 -22.65
CA ASP A 561 23.24 35.19 -23.63
C ASP A 561 22.69 36.62 -23.70
N GLY A 562 21.39 36.79 -23.37
CA GLY A 562 20.75 38.13 -23.30
C GLY A 562 21.15 38.92 -22.04
N GLU A 563 21.61 38.26 -20.97
CA GLU A 563 22.07 38.93 -19.73
C GLU A 563 23.56 39.32 -19.76
N SER A 564 24.39 38.61 -20.54
CA SER A 564 25.80 38.93 -20.71
C SER A 564 26.07 40.09 -21.66
N GLY A 565 25.07 40.54 -22.44
CA GLY A 565 25.18 41.69 -23.37
C GLY A 565 24.78 43.05 -22.79
N LYS A 566 24.49 43.14 -21.46
CA LYS A 566 24.08 44.37 -20.76
C LYS A 566 25.03 44.75 -19.61
N LYS A 567 26.30 44.44 -19.69
CA LYS A 567 27.32 45.00 -18.78
C LYS A 567 28.28 45.89 -19.55
#